data_73617d61347a9bec720dc4dd577e98ec
#
_entry.id   73617d61347a9bec720dc4dd577e98ec
#
_cell.length_a   1.000
_cell.length_b   1.000
_cell.length_c   1.000
_cell.angle_alpha   90.00
_cell.angle_beta   90.00
_cell.angle_gamma   90.00
#
_symmetry.space_group_name_H-M   'P 1'
#
loop_
_entity.id
_entity.type
_entity.pdbx_description
1 polymer ?
#
loop_
_entity_poly.entity_id
_entity_poly.type
_entity_poly.pdbx_seq_one_letter_code
_entity_poly.pdbx_strand_id
1 'polypeptide(L)'
;DPEMHSSKKGNQWYFGMKAHIGVDADSGLVHTVRGTSGHVGDITEGNSLLHGQETDAFGDAGYQGVAKRPDAKDSVTWHIAMKPGKRKMLRKDKASDVLVNALEKLKAGIRAKVEHPFRVVKRQFAYTKVRYRGLKKNTAQLVTLFALSNLWMVRGKLLGIQA
;
A
#
# COMPACT_ATOMS: atom_id res chain seq x y z
N ASP A 1 -15.58 19.73 -4.52
CA ASP A 1 -14.87 19.06 -5.60
C ASP A 1 -15.62 17.77 -5.94
N PRO A 2 -16.23 17.64 -7.14
CA PRO A 2 -17.07 16.49 -7.50
C PRO A 2 -16.28 15.18 -7.67
N GLU A 3 -14.96 15.25 -7.84
CA GLU A 3 -14.09 14.08 -7.96
C GLU A 3 -13.66 13.51 -6.60
N MET A 4 -13.93 14.25 -5.50
CA MET A 4 -13.61 13.83 -4.14
C MET A 4 -14.84 13.23 -3.47
N HIS A 5 -14.65 12.17 -2.67
CA HIS A 5 -15.74 11.50 -1.98
C HIS A 5 -15.37 11.15 -0.55
N SER A 6 -16.39 10.89 0.26
CA SER A 6 -16.21 10.45 1.64
C SER A 6 -15.76 8.99 1.71
N SER A 7 -14.86 8.71 2.63
CA SER A 7 -14.46 7.34 3.01
C SER A 7 -14.43 7.22 4.53
N LYS A 8 -14.73 6.03 5.04
CA LYS A 8 -14.73 5.75 6.49
C LYS A 8 -13.50 4.93 6.86
N LYS A 9 -12.77 5.37 7.87
CA LYS A 9 -11.67 4.60 8.47
C LYS A 9 -11.93 4.45 9.98
N GLY A 10 -12.25 3.25 10.41
CA GLY A 10 -12.78 3.04 11.76
C GLY A 10 -14.11 3.78 11.94
N ASN A 11 -14.20 4.62 12.97
CA ASN A 11 -15.40 5.45 13.23
C ASN A 11 -15.29 6.87 12.68
N GLN A 12 -14.20 7.20 11.97
CA GLN A 12 -13.98 8.55 11.45
C GLN A 12 -14.21 8.61 9.94
N TRP A 13 -14.91 9.68 9.50
CA TRP A 13 -15.14 10.01 8.11
C TRP A 13 -14.08 10.97 7.59
N TYR A 14 -13.60 10.72 6.39
CA TYR A 14 -12.67 11.57 5.66
C TYR A 14 -13.27 11.88 4.30
N PHE A 15 -13.18 13.14 3.89
CA PHE A 15 -13.57 13.57 2.54
C PHE A 15 -12.31 13.87 1.74
N GLY A 16 -12.20 13.30 0.53
CA GLY A 16 -11.04 13.54 -0.32
C GLY A 16 -10.75 12.41 -1.30
N MET A 17 -9.46 12.18 -1.51
CA MET A 17 -8.94 11.12 -2.38
C MET A 17 -8.16 10.08 -1.58
N LYS A 18 -7.91 8.94 -2.22
CA LYS A 18 -6.96 7.92 -1.78
C LYS A 18 -5.73 7.90 -2.66
N ALA A 19 -4.58 7.63 -2.07
CA ALA A 19 -3.36 7.28 -2.76
C ALA A 19 -3.12 5.77 -2.61
N HIS A 20 -3.02 5.08 -3.72
CA HIS A 20 -2.61 3.68 -3.79
C HIS A 20 -1.19 3.63 -4.34
N ILE A 21 -0.32 2.86 -3.73
CA ILE A 21 1.08 2.74 -4.16
C ILE A 21 1.50 1.28 -4.26
N GLY A 22 2.25 0.96 -5.33
CA GLY A 22 3.03 -0.25 -5.45
C GLY A 22 4.44 0.01 -4.93
N VAL A 23 4.92 -0.84 -4.04
CA VAL A 23 6.23 -0.72 -3.39
C VAL A 23 7.00 -2.01 -3.60
N ASP A 24 8.22 -1.91 -4.05
CA ASP A 24 9.11 -3.04 -4.19
C ASP A 24 9.42 -3.68 -2.82
N ALA A 25 9.25 -4.99 -2.74
CA ALA A 25 9.35 -5.74 -1.50
C ALA A 25 10.79 -5.77 -0.92
N ASP A 26 11.81 -5.61 -1.75
CA ASP A 26 13.21 -5.66 -1.32
C ASP A 26 13.74 -4.29 -0.95
N SER A 27 13.62 -3.33 -1.85
CA SER A 27 14.15 -1.98 -1.66
C SER A 27 13.24 -1.08 -0.82
N GLY A 28 11.93 -1.35 -0.78
CA GLY A 28 10.93 -0.47 -0.17
C GLY A 28 10.62 0.78 -1.00
N LEU A 29 11.10 0.86 -2.25
CA LEU A 29 10.89 2.01 -3.12
C LEU A 29 9.55 1.92 -3.85
N VAL A 30 8.91 3.06 -4.05
CA VAL A 30 7.65 3.18 -4.77
C VAL A 30 7.91 3.12 -6.27
N HIS A 31 7.25 2.20 -6.97
CA HIS A 31 7.32 2.07 -8.43
C HIS A 31 6.01 2.49 -9.13
N THR A 32 4.88 2.42 -8.45
CA THR A 32 3.56 2.79 -9.02
C THR A 32 2.80 3.66 -8.05
N VAL A 33 2.16 4.72 -8.56
CA VAL A 33 1.31 5.64 -7.78
C VAL A 33 -0.01 5.84 -8.52
N ARG A 34 -1.13 5.63 -7.84
CA ARG A 34 -2.48 5.86 -8.34
C ARG A 34 -3.27 6.73 -7.37
N GLY A 35 -3.91 7.78 -7.90
CA GLY A 35 -4.85 8.59 -7.13
C GLY A 35 -6.28 8.26 -7.54
N THR A 36 -7.14 7.98 -6.56
CA THR A 36 -8.56 7.71 -6.80
C THR A 36 -9.43 8.52 -5.86
N SER A 37 -10.70 8.62 -6.19
CA SER A 37 -11.69 9.18 -5.26
C SER A 37 -11.74 8.37 -3.95
N GLY A 38 -12.05 9.02 -2.83
CA GLY A 38 -12.01 8.43 -1.50
C GLY A 38 -12.87 7.18 -1.32
N HIS A 39 -13.95 7.00 -2.09
CA HIS A 39 -14.84 5.85 -1.99
C HIS A 39 -14.35 4.60 -2.74
N VAL A 40 -13.35 4.73 -3.63
CA VAL A 40 -12.82 3.58 -4.39
C VAL A 40 -12.18 2.57 -3.44
N GLY A 41 -12.56 1.30 -3.58
CA GLY A 41 -12.03 0.20 -2.76
C GLY A 41 -10.58 -0.14 -3.14
N ASP A 42 -9.77 -0.50 -2.16
CA ASP A 42 -8.36 -0.83 -2.41
C ASP A 42 -8.20 -2.04 -3.35
N ILE A 43 -9.11 -3.02 -3.24
CA ILE A 43 -9.14 -4.20 -4.12
C ILE A 43 -9.29 -3.84 -5.61
N THR A 44 -9.94 -2.72 -5.93
CA THR A 44 -10.16 -2.28 -7.32
C THR A 44 -8.85 -1.87 -7.98
N GLU A 45 -7.94 -1.30 -7.21
CA GLU A 45 -6.67 -0.79 -7.70
C GLU A 45 -5.51 -1.81 -7.57
N GLY A 46 -5.70 -2.93 -6.87
CA GLY A 46 -4.62 -3.88 -6.57
C GLY A 46 -3.82 -4.30 -7.80
N ASN A 47 -4.49 -4.81 -8.84
CA ASN A 47 -3.80 -5.28 -10.04
C ASN A 47 -3.18 -4.14 -10.88
N SER A 48 -3.73 -2.91 -10.79
CA SER A 48 -3.20 -1.73 -11.47
C SER A 48 -1.91 -1.18 -10.83
N LEU A 49 -1.58 -1.64 -9.62
CA LEU A 49 -0.33 -1.28 -8.93
C LEU A 49 0.86 -2.12 -9.35
N LEU A 50 0.63 -3.26 -10.02
CA LEU A 50 1.67 -4.15 -10.49
C LEU A 50 2.35 -3.57 -11.75
N HIS A 51 3.70 -3.63 -11.82
CA HIS A 51 4.45 -3.20 -13.01
C HIS A 51 4.61 -4.31 -14.06
N GLY A 52 4.25 -5.56 -13.72
CA GLY A 52 4.12 -6.66 -14.69
C GLY A 52 5.26 -7.69 -14.68
N GLN A 53 6.26 -7.51 -13.84
CA GLN A 53 7.37 -8.45 -13.65
C GLN A 53 7.29 -9.20 -12.31
N GLU A 54 6.28 -8.89 -11.50
CA GLU A 54 6.08 -9.53 -10.21
C GLU A 54 5.60 -10.96 -10.36
N THR A 55 6.16 -11.85 -9.55
CA THR A 55 5.66 -13.22 -9.32
C THR A 55 4.84 -13.28 -8.04
N ASP A 56 5.11 -12.39 -7.10
CA ASP A 56 4.49 -12.33 -5.78
C ASP A 56 4.05 -10.91 -5.43
N ALA A 57 2.85 -10.78 -4.87
CA ALA A 57 2.31 -9.52 -4.40
C ALA A 57 1.74 -9.66 -2.98
N PHE A 58 2.01 -8.66 -2.14
CA PHE A 58 1.59 -8.66 -0.73
C PHE A 58 0.57 -7.56 -0.48
N GLY A 59 -0.60 -7.93 0.01
CA GLY A 59 -1.67 -6.98 0.30
C GLY A 59 -2.20 -7.10 1.73
N ASP A 60 -2.84 -6.05 2.22
CA ASP A 60 -3.58 -6.10 3.47
C ASP A 60 -4.94 -6.80 3.30
N ALA A 61 -5.71 -6.91 4.38
CA ALA A 61 -7.00 -7.58 4.35
C ALA A 61 -8.04 -6.87 3.45
N GLY A 62 -7.81 -5.64 3.03
CA GLY A 62 -8.65 -4.89 2.08
C GLY A 62 -8.55 -5.43 0.66
N TYR A 63 -7.47 -6.13 0.33
CA TYR A 63 -7.26 -6.76 -0.99
C TYR A 63 -7.80 -8.19 -1.09
N GLN A 64 -8.57 -8.68 -0.12
CA GLN A 64 -9.15 -10.03 -0.20
C GLN A 64 -10.03 -10.19 -1.43
N GLY A 65 -9.70 -11.21 -2.26
CA GLY A 65 -10.39 -11.48 -3.51
C GLY A 65 -9.76 -10.84 -4.75
N VAL A 66 -8.67 -10.08 -4.61
CA VAL A 66 -7.98 -9.42 -5.74
C VAL A 66 -7.55 -10.39 -6.83
N ALA A 67 -7.09 -11.58 -6.47
CA ALA A 67 -6.70 -12.65 -7.42
C ALA A 67 -7.90 -13.25 -8.20
N LYS A 68 -9.13 -12.99 -7.77
CA LYS A 68 -10.35 -13.49 -8.44
C LYS A 68 -11.00 -12.45 -9.35
N ARG A 69 -10.41 -11.28 -9.45
CA ARG A 69 -10.93 -10.20 -10.29
C ARG A 69 -10.66 -10.47 -11.77
N PRO A 70 -11.51 -9.96 -12.69
CA PRO A 70 -11.30 -10.13 -14.14
C PRO A 70 -9.98 -9.55 -14.65
N ASP A 71 -9.42 -8.55 -13.94
CA ASP A 71 -8.16 -7.88 -14.25
C ASP A 71 -6.94 -8.54 -13.56
N ALA A 72 -7.13 -9.66 -12.85
CA ALA A 72 -6.05 -10.38 -12.21
C ALA A 72 -5.12 -11.05 -13.25
N LYS A 73 -3.81 -11.07 -12.93
CA LYS A 73 -2.80 -11.76 -13.73
C LYS A 73 -2.52 -13.13 -13.12
N ASP A 74 -2.64 -14.20 -13.89
CA ASP A 74 -2.38 -15.57 -13.46
C ASP A 74 -0.92 -15.79 -13.05
N SER A 75 0.00 -14.95 -13.55
CA SER A 75 1.42 -15.01 -13.23
C SER A 75 1.77 -14.50 -11.82
N VAL A 76 0.82 -13.90 -11.10
CA VAL A 76 1.07 -13.25 -9.81
C VAL A 76 0.39 -14.00 -8.68
N THR A 77 1.16 -14.46 -7.71
CA THR A 77 0.65 -15.04 -6.46
C THR A 77 0.40 -13.94 -5.43
N TRP A 78 -0.88 -13.75 -5.04
CA TRP A 78 -1.25 -12.77 -4.04
C TRP A 78 -1.20 -13.33 -2.61
N HIS A 79 -0.39 -12.72 -1.76
CA HIS A 79 -0.25 -13.01 -0.33
C HIS A 79 -1.03 -12.00 0.51
N ILE A 80 -2.33 -12.21 0.64
CA ILE A 80 -3.20 -11.29 1.37
C ILE A 80 -3.17 -11.59 2.87
N ALA A 81 -3.10 -10.54 3.69
CA ALA A 81 -3.14 -10.67 5.13
C ALA A 81 -4.48 -11.23 5.62
N MET A 82 -4.43 -12.07 6.63
CA MET A 82 -5.61 -12.58 7.30
C MET A 82 -6.36 -11.46 8.03
N LYS A 83 -7.69 -11.49 8.00
CA LYS A 83 -8.51 -10.54 8.79
C LYS A 83 -8.19 -10.68 10.27
N PRO A 84 -8.08 -9.55 11.01
CA PRO A 84 -7.71 -9.57 12.43
C PRO A 84 -8.58 -10.48 13.29
N GLY A 85 -9.89 -10.54 13.02
CA GLY A 85 -10.81 -11.44 13.74
C GLY A 85 -10.47 -12.92 13.55
N LYS A 86 -10.18 -13.36 12.31
CA LYS A 86 -9.75 -14.73 12.03
C LYS A 86 -8.41 -15.05 12.69
N ARG A 87 -7.46 -14.11 12.65
CA ARG A 87 -6.13 -14.30 13.26
C ARG A 87 -6.20 -14.47 14.76
N LYS A 88 -7.11 -13.79 15.45
CA LYS A 88 -7.33 -13.95 16.91
C LYS A 88 -7.85 -15.33 17.30
N MET A 89 -8.46 -16.07 16.36
CA MET A 89 -8.98 -17.41 16.59
C MET A 89 -7.92 -18.51 16.46
N LEU A 90 -6.71 -18.18 15.99
CA LEU A 90 -5.61 -19.13 15.88
C LEU A 90 -5.16 -19.62 17.28
N ARG A 91 -5.06 -20.93 17.42
CA ARG A 91 -4.70 -21.60 18.66
C ARG A 91 -3.19 -21.74 18.80
N LYS A 92 -2.66 -21.41 19.98
CA LYS A 92 -1.22 -21.49 20.27
C LYS A 92 -0.72 -22.93 20.51
N ASP A 93 -1.63 -23.82 20.86
CA ASP A 93 -1.37 -25.24 21.14
C ASP A 93 -1.46 -26.15 19.89
N LYS A 94 -1.91 -25.60 18.76
CA LYS A 94 -2.05 -26.33 17.50
C LYS A 94 -0.93 -25.96 16.51
N ALA A 95 -0.09 -26.92 16.15
CA ALA A 95 1.08 -26.70 15.30
C ALA A 95 0.76 -25.98 13.97
N SER A 96 -0.32 -26.37 13.28
CA SER A 96 -0.75 -25.73 12.05
C SER A 96 -1.08 -24.25 12.22
N ASP A 97 -1.73 -23.87 13.32
CA ASP A 97 -2.11 -22.50 13.61
C ASP A 97 -0.90 -21.65 14.01
N VAL A 98 0.09 -22.25 14.66
CA VAL A 98 1.38 -21.61 14.95
C VAL A 98 2.12 -21.28 13.67
N LEU A 99 2.17 -22.20 12.69
CA LEU A 99 2.78 -21.98 11.38
C LEU A 99 2.04 -20.88 10.59
N VAL A 100 0.71 -20.92 10.58
CA VAL A 100 -0.10 -19.87 9.95
C VAL A 100 0.20 -18.50 10.56
N ASN A 101 0.28 -18.41 11.90
CA ASN A 101 0.61 -17.15 12.57
C ASN A 101 2.04 -16.64 12.27
N ALA A 102 3.00 -17.55 12.10
CA ALA A 102 4.36 -17.22 11.68
C ALA A 102 4.37 -16.64 10.24
N LEU A 103 3.65 -17.26 9.30
CA LEU A 103 3.48 -16.73 7.94
C LEU A 103 2.83 -15.34 7.94
N GLU A 104 1.80 -15.11 8.76
CA GLU A 104 1.17 -13.79 8.89
C GLU A 104 2.13 -12.72 9.45
N LYS A 105 3.06 -13.09 10.33
CA LYS A 105 4.13 -12.18 10.80
C LYS A 105 5.10 -11.81 9.68
N LEU A 106 5.51 -12.78 8.85
CA LEU A 106 6.37 -12.52 7.69
C LEU A 106 5.69 -11.59 6.67
N LYS A 107 4.44 -11.88 6.32
CA LYS A 107 3.63 -10.99 5.45
C LYS A 107 3.55 -9.57 6.02
N ALA A 108 3.33 -9.42 7.32
CA ALA A 108 3.26 -8.12 7.98
C ALA A 108 4.59 -7.37 7.90
N GLY A 109 5.72 -8.05 8.04
CA GLY A 109 7.06 -7.47 7.89
C GLY A 109 7.31 -6.89 6.50
N ILE A 110 6.96 -7.65 5.44
CA ILE A 110 7.07 -7.17 4.06
C ILE A 110 6.16 -5.96 3.82
N ARG A 111 4.90 -6.05 4.24
CA ARG A 111 3.91 -4.97 4.08
C ARG A 111 4.27 -3.69 4.84
N ALA A 112 4.98 -3.78 5.95
CA ALA A 112 5.41 -2.60 6.71
C ALA A 112 6.27 -1.65 5.87
N LYS A 113 6.94 -2.13 4.82
CA LYS A 113 7.73 -1.30 3.90
C LYS A 113 6.88 -0.26 3.17
N VAL A 114 5.61 -0.56 2.87
CA VAL A 114 4.67 0.38 2.25
C VAL A 114 4.40 1.61 3.12
N GLU A 115 4.51 1.49 4.42
CA GLU A 115 4.29 2.62 5.34
C GLU A 115 5.43 3.65 5.32
N HIS A 116 6.65 3.25 4.96
CA HIS A 116 7.82 4.12 4.96
C HIS A 116 7.67 5.30 3.99
N PRO A 117 7.35 5.12 2.69
CA PRO A 117 7.12 6.23 1.77
C PRO A 117 6.01 7.17 2.26
N PHE A 118 4.90 6.65 2.77
CA PHE A 118 3.84 7.49 3.35
C PHE A 118 4.32 8.31 4.56
N ARG A 119 5.18 7.72 5.39
CA ARG A 119 5.79 8.44 6.53
C ARG A 119 6.67 9.58 6.05
N VAL A 120 7.49 9.35 5.02
CA VAL A 120 8.34 10.40 4.42
C VAL A 120 7.47 11.53 3.89
N VAL A 121 6.47 11.22 3.05
CA VAL A 121 5.58 12.21 2.45
C VAL A 121 4.85 13.04 3.51
N LYS A 122 4.36 12.40 4.57
CA LYS A 122 3.62 13.09 5.64
C LYS A 122 4.51 13.87 6.60
N ARG A 123 5.67 13.33 6.99
CA ARG A 123 6.53 13.91 8.03
C ARG A 123 7.64 14.79 7.48
N GLN A 124 8.33 14.36 6.43
CA GLN A 124 9.43 15.13 5.86
C GLN A 124 8.93 16.23 4.90
N PHE A 125 7.88 15.92 4.11
CA PHE A 125 7.33 16.87 3.14
C PHE A 125 6.06 17.58 3.63
N ALA A 126 5.59 17.28 4.86
CA ALA A 126 4.43 17.90 5.51
C ALA A 126 3.14 17.83 4.67
N TYR A 127 3.01 16.80 3.80
CA TYR A 127 1.83 16.63 2.97
C TYR A 127 0.76 15.83 3.74
N THR A 128 -0.16 16.54 4.38
CA THR A 128 -1.21 15.96 5.22
C THR A 128 -2.61 16.06 4.61
N LYS A 129 -2.78 16.91 3.60
CA LYS A 129 -4.06 17.13 2.90
C LYS A 129 -3.82 17.53 1.45
N VAL A 130 -4.82 17.32 0.59
CA VAL A 130 -4.80 17.77 -0.80
C VAL A 130 -4.69 19.29 -0.90
N ARG A 131 -3.98 19.78 -1.91
CA ARG A 131 -3.73 21.21 -2.12
C ARG A 131 -4.39 21.75 -3.39
N TYR A 132 -4.76 20.89 -4.31
CA TYR A 132 -5.33 21.27 -5.60
C TYR A 132 -6.78 20.80 -5.70
N ARG A 133 -7.51 21.38 -6.62
CA ARG A 133 -8.84 20.91 -7.03
C ARG A 133 -8.70 19.87 -8.14
N GLY A 134 -9.44 18.76 -8.04
CA GLY A 134 -9.48 17.67 -9.01
C GLY A 134 -8.43 16.57 -8.75
N LEU A 135 -8.75 15.35 -9.19
CA LEU A 135 -7.89 14.17 -9.02
C LEU A 135 -6.59 14.27 -9.81
N LYS A 136 -6.65 14.77 -11.06
CA LYS A 136 -5.49 14.83 -11.96
C LYS A 136 -4.32 15.61 -11.34
N LYS A 137 -4.57 16.82 -10.83
CA LYS A 137 -3.52 17.68 -10.24
C LYS A 137 -2.97 17.10 -8.95
N ASN A 138 -3.86 16.58 -8.09
CA ASN A 138 -3.44 15.97 -6.83
C ASN A 138 -2.68 14.66 -7.06
N THR A 139 -3.06 13.84 -8.05
CA THR A 139 -2.32 12.63 -8.42
C THR A 139 -0.92 12.97 -8.94
N ALA A 140 -0.80 13.98 -9.82
CA ALA A 140 0.51 14.45 -10.29
C ALA A 140 1.41 14.90 -9.12
N GLN A 141 0.85 15.62 -8.15
CA GLN A 141 1.58 16.00 -6.94
C GLN A 141 2.01 14.76 -6.13
N LEU A 142 1.14 13.76 -5.96
CA LEU A 142 1.49 12.52 -5.26
C LEU A 142 2.63 11.79 -5.97
N VAL A 143 2.60 11.68 -7.30
CA VAL A 143 3.70 11.07 -8.08
C VAL A 143 5.02 11.77 -7.79
N THR A 144 5.04 13.10 -7.83
CA THR A 144 6.25 13.88 -7.49
C THR A 144 6.72 13.64 -6.06
N LEU A 145 5.79 13.66 -5.10
CA LEU A 145 6.13 13.46 -3.68
C LEU A 145 6.68 12.05 -3.42
N PHE A 146 6.13 11.01 -4.05
CA PHE A 146 6.64 9.65 -3.89
C PHE A 146 7.97 9.44 -4.62
N ALA A 147 8.21 10.10 -5.76
CA ALA A 147 9.52 10.11 -6.41
C ALA A 147 10.59 10.76 -5.49
N LEU A 148 10.27 11.91 -4.91
CA LEU A 148 11.15 12.57 -3.91
C LEU A 148 11.32 11.71 -2.65
N SER A 149 10.29 10.98 -2.23
CA SER A 149 10.36 10.03 -1.12
C SER A 149 11.38 8.93 -1.41
N ASN A 150 11.41 8.39 -2.63
CA ASN A 150 12.39 7.39 -3.03
C ASN A 150 13.83 7.95 -2.90
N LEU A 151 14.07 9.15 -3.44
CA LEU A 151 15.38 9.82 -3.30
C LEU A 151 15.75 10.05 -1.83
N TRP A 152 14.79 10.48 -1.01
CA TRP A 152 15.01 10.67 0.43
C TRP A 152 15.39 9.36 1.13
N MET A 153 14.74 8.26 0.80
CA MET A 153 14.98 6.95 1.42
C MET A 153 16.36 6.38 1.06
N VAL A 154 16.84 6.63 -0.15
CA VAL A 154 18.16 6.15 -0.62
C VAL A 154 19.28 7.20 -0.51
N ARG A 155 19.00 8.38 0.04
CA ARG A 155 19.94 9.52 0.07
C ARG A 155 21.32 9.18 0.66
N GLY A 156 21.38 8.33 1.69
CA GLY A 156 22.64 7.87 2.27
C GLY A 156 23.51 7.13 1.27
N LYS A 157 22.90 6.21 0.51
CA LYS A 157 23.58 5.47 -0.55
C LYS A 157 24.06 6.39 -1.68
N LEU A 158 23.22 7.36 -2.09
CA LEU A 158 23.54 8.31 -3.15
C LEU A 158 24.66 9.27 -2.76
N LEU A 159 24.76 9.63 -1.50
CA LEU A 159 25.83 10.51 -0.96
C LEU A 159 27.09 9.75 -0.55
N GLY A 160 27.14 8.42 -0.74
CA GLY A 160 28.25 7.59 -0.31
C GLY A 160 28.42 7.50 1.22
N ILE A 161 27.42 7.93 1.98
CA ILE A 161 27.42 7.82 3.43
C ILE A 161 26.98 6.40 3.78
N GLN A 162 27.93 5.59 4.23
CA GLN A 162 27.60 4.27 4.80
C GLN A 162 26.75 4.47 6.05
N ALA A 163 25.58 3.80 6.08
CA ALA A 163 24.74 3.76 7.25
C ALA A 163 25.22 2.72 8.24
#